data_2d83395ef94e9cfec6e733bcad20efcf
#
_entry.id   2d83395ef94e9cfec6e733bcad20efcf
#
_cell.length_a   1.000
_cell.length_b   1.000
_cell.length_c   1.000
_cell.angle_alpha   90.00
_cell.angle_beta   90.00
_cell.angle_gamma   90.00
#
_symmetry.space_group_name_H-M   'P 1'
#
loop_
_entity.id
_entity.type
_entity.pdbx_description
1 polymer ?
#
loop_
_entity_poly.entity_id
_entity_poly.type
_entity_poly.pdbx_seq_one_letter_code
_entity_poly.pdbx_strand_id
1 'polypeptide(L)'
;MNIELFNKATRNLIKICEAYRSNEIGHTSNKFLYLPDWSLSQSNYFCNECFTPKDRYWKFERGSIVFVDFGINIGSEMSNKHFAIVLNNYDSPKNRTLTVIPLSSKAGKFNIKIPELIMDSAVKQLRKIISKQNTKLYRTQYQMLNKGANPDELFGNDNELKTLFFTWLEKQTPSDIEKINRIDYTTIQNLIKLDEDAKKFDKLVTHYEKFNKFTFAKCTNIQTVSKDRIIRLNSLDPVGKFKVSKETLDAELMQLFTKVDTHLR
;
A
#
# COMPACT_ATOMS: atom_id res chain seq x y z
N MET A 1 -9.39 -11.42 -34.87
CA MET A 1 -8.46 -11.73 -33.75
C MET A 1 -7.91 -13.12 -34.00
N ASN A 2 -6.57 -13.28 -34.00
CA ASN A 2 -5.94 -14.58 -34.30
C ASN A 2 -5.82 -15.43 -33.02
N ILE A 3 -6.78 -16.35 -32.84
CA ILE A 3 -6.86 -17.25 -31.67
C ILE A 3 -5.64 -18.21 -31.60
N GLU A 4 -5.06 -18.59 -32.75
CA GLU A 4 -3.90 -19.48 -32.80
C GLU A 4 -2.66 -18.83 -32.16
N LEU A 5 -2.43 -17.52 -32.41
CA LEU A 5 -1.33 -16.79 -31.76
C LEU A 5 -1.55 -16.69 -30.24
N PHE A 6 -2.78 -16.46 -29.80
CA PHE A 6 -3.11 -16.45 -28.38
C PHE A 6 -2.85 -17.81 -27.72
N ASN A 7 -3.31 -18.90 -28.36
CA ASN A 7 -3.07 -20.25 -27.87
C ASN A 7 -1.57 -20.61 -27.85
N LYS A 8 -0.78 -20.14 -28.83
CA LYS A 8 0.68 -20.32 -28.83
C LYS A 8 1.33 -19.56 -27.67
N ALA A 9 0.93 -18.32 -27.42
CA ALA A 9 1.44 -17.52 -26.30
C ALA A 9 1.14 -18.21 -24.95
N THR A 10 -0.11 -18.67 -24.76
CA THR A 10 -0.52 -19.38 -23.55
C THR A 10 0.31 -20.66 -23.34
N ARG A 11 0.52 -21.47 -24.38
CA ARG A 11 1.39 -22.66 -24.28
C ARG A 11 2.82 -22.31 -23.89
N ASN A 12 3.38 -21.22 -24.41
CA ASN A 12 4.72 -20.78 -24.04
C ASN A 12 4.79 -20.38 -22.55
N LEU A 13 3.79 -19.67 -22.03
CA LEU A 13 3.71 -19.30 -20.61
C LEU A 13 3.63 -20.55 -19.73
N ILE A 14 2.78 -21.52 -20.08
CA ILE A 14 2.66 -22.80 -19.37
C ILE A 14 4.01 -23.53 -19.36
N LYS A 15 4.67 -23.67 -20.52
CA LYS A 15 5.97 -24.31 -20.65
C LYS A 15 7.03 -23.67 -19.71
N ILE A 16 7.05 -22.32 -19.61
CA ILE A 16 7.97 -21.63 -18.69
C ILE A 16 7.65 -22.00 -17.24
N CYS A 17 6.37 -22.01 -16.85
CA CYS A 17 5.96 -22.36 -15.49
C CYS A 17 6.31 -23.81 -15.13
N GLU A 18 6.12 -24.74 -16.04
CA GLU A 18 6.47 -26.16 -15.88
C GLU A 18 7.97 -26.34 -15.74
N ALA A 19 8.76 -25.75 -16.65
CA ALA A 19 10.22 -25.83 -16.61
C ALA A 19 10.81 -25.16 -15.35
N TYR A 20 10.18 -24.10 -14.83
CA TYR A 20 10.56 -23.50 -13.56
C TYR A 20 10.24 -24.43 -12.37
N ARG A 21 9.08 -25.09 -12.39
CA ARG A 21 8.64 -26.03 -11.36
C ARG A 21 9.50 -27.30 -11.31
N SER A 22 9.91 -27.83 -12.48
CA SER A 22 10.79 -29.00 -12.60
C SER A 22 12.28 -28.68 -12.36
N ASN A 23 12.62 -27.42 -12.12
CA ASN A 23 14.01 -26.94 -11.97
C ASN A 23 14.89 -27.17 -13.22
N GLU A 24 14.26 -27.34 -14.39
CA GLU A 24 14.95 -27.50 -15.68
C GLU A 24 15.59 -26.20 -16.17
N ILE A 25 15.02 -25.06 -15.77
CA ILE A 25 15.55 -23.75 -16.10
C ILE A 25 16.52 -23.34 -14.98
N GLY A 26 17.75 -23.85 -15.01
CA GLY A 26 18.79 -23.49 -14.03
C GLY A 26 18.96 -21.97 -13.93
N HIS A 27 19.27 -21.45 -12.76
CA HIS A 27 19.65 -20.05 -12.42
C HIS A 27 18.88 -18.91 -13.09
N THR A 28 17.71 -19.15 -13.66
CA THR A 28 16.83 -18.11 -14.16
C THR A 28 16.29 -17.26 -13.01
N SER A 29 16.00 -16.02 -13.29
CA SER A 29 15.49 -15.08 -12.30
C SER A 29 14.25 -15.63 -11.57
N ASN A 30 14.23 -15.56 -10.24
CA ASN A 30 13.10 -15.95 -9.38
C ASN A 30 11.78 -15.24 -9.72
N LYS A 31 11.79 -14.26 -10.63
CA LYS A 31 10.58 -13.57 -11.09
C LYS A 31 9.59 -14.52 -11.77
N PHE A 32 10.05 -15.58 -12.42
CA PHE A 32 9.18 -16.53 -13.11
C PHE A 32 8.35 -17.41 -12.15
N LEU A 33 8.71 -17.47 -10.88
CA LEU A 33 7.87 -18.06 -9.83
C LEU A 33 6.50 -17.35 -9.75
N TYR A 34 6.47 -16.07 -10.02
CA TYR A 34 5.27 -15.23 -9.95
C TYR A 34 4.56 -15.05 -11.30
N LEU A 35 5.00 -15.77 -12.34
CA LEU A 35 4.42 -15.67 -13.68
C LEU A 35 2.93 -16.09 -13.73
N PRO A 36 2.47 -17.16 -13.05
CA PRO A 36 1.07 -17.52 -13.01
C PRO A 36 0.21 -16.44 -12.37
N ASP A 37 0.64 -15.92 -11.20
CA ASP A 37 -0.07 -14.85 -10.49
C ASP A 37 -0.15 -13.56 -11.32
N TRP A 38 0.95 -13.25 -12.03
CA TRP A 38 0.98 -12.10 -12.92
C TRP A 38 0.03 -12.28 -14.11
N SER A 39 0.03 -13.44 -14.75
CA SER A 39 -0.85 -13.72 -15.88
C SER A 39 -2.32 -13.57 -15.50
N LEU A 40 -2.70 -14.04 -14.30
CA LEU A 40 -4.04 -13.83 -13.76
C LEU A 40 -4.31 -12.35 -13.47
N SER A 41 -3.38 -11.65 -12.82
CA SER A 41 -3.54 -10.21 -12.51
C SER A 41 -3.67 -9.38 -13.78
N GLN A 42 -2.84 -9.66 -14.79
CA GLN A 42 -2.86 -8.97 -16.08
C GLN A 42 -4.19 -9.18 -16.82
N SER A 43 -4.67 -10.43 -16.86
CA SER A 43 -5.98 -10.72 -17.48
C SER A 43 -7.12 -10.00 -16.77
N ASN A 44 -7.08 -9.92 -15.43
CA ASN A 44 -8.06 -9.18 -14.65
C ASN A 44 -8.00 -7.66 -14.93
N TYR A 45 -6.80 -7.08 -15.11
CA TYR A 45 -6.68 -5.67 -15.51
C TYR A 45 -7.33 -5.42 -16.87
N PHE A 46 -7.11 -6.30 -17.85
CA PHE A 46 -7.76 -6.19 -19.16
C PHE A 46 -9.28 -6.37 -19.09
N CYS A 47 -9.77 -7.34 -18.33
CA CYS A 47 -11.20 -7.50 -18.10
C CYS A 47 -11.83 -6.26 -17.47
N ASN A 48 -11.18 -5.69 -16.44
CA ASN A 48 -11.66 -4.48 -15.79
C ASN A 48 -11.68 -3.28 -16.76
N GLU A 49 -10.63 -3.13 -17.59
CA GLU A 49 -10.58 -2.06 -18.58
C GLU A 49 -11.67 -2.20 -19.64
N CYS A 50 -11.95 -3.44 -20.09
CA CYS A 50 -12.93 -3.69 -21.13
C CYS A 50 -14.38 -3.68 -20.64
N PHE A 51 -14.65 -4.23 -19.45
CA PHE A 51 -16.02 -4.51 -19.01
C PHE A 51 -16.49 -3.63 -17.85
N THR A 52 -15.54 -3.08 -17.05
CA THR A 52 -15.84 -2.23 -15.89
C THR A 52 -14.89 -1.04 -15.82
N PRO A 53 -14.82 -0.22 -16.90
CA PRO A 53 -13.87 0.90 -16.93
C PRO A 53 -14.17 1.90 -15.83
N LYS A 54 -13.10 2.45 -15.24
CA LYS A 54 -13.21 3.48 -14.21
C LYS A 54 -13.24 4.86 -14.86
N ASP A 55 -14.18 5.68 -14.44
CA ASP A 55 -14.26 7.09 -14.85
C ASP A 55 -13.32 7.98 -14.05
N ARG A 56 -12.98 7.57 -12.83
CA ARG A 56 -12.17 8.34 -11.89
C ARG A 56 -11.18 7.46 -11.15
N TYR A 57 -9.98 8.01 -10.98
CA TYR A 57 -8.86 7.39 -10.29
C TYR A 57 -8.48 8.17 -9.02
N TRP A 58 -7.75 7.53 -8.11
CA TRP A 58 -7.14 8.22 -6.99
C TRP A 58 -6.16 9.28 -7.51
N LYS A 59 -6.17 10.44 -6.84
CA LYS A 59 -5.18 11.51 -7.06
C LYS A 59 -3.98 11.27 -6.14
N PHE A 60 -2.79 11.37 -6.72
CA PHE A 60 -1.53 11.23 -6.01
C PHE A 60 -0.72 12.52 -6.14
N GLU A 61 -0.03 12.89 -5.08
CA GLU A 61 0.86 14.04 -5.08
C GLU A 61 2.29 13.60 -5.36
N ARG A 62 3.10 14.52 -5.90
CA ARG A 62 4.54 14.28 -6.10
C ARG A 62 5.20 13.87 -4.79
N GLY A 63 6.11 12.89 -4.86
CA GLY A 63 6.77 12.30 -3.69
C GLY A 63 5.93 11.27 -2.93
N SER A 64 4.63 11.09 -3.27
CA SER A 64 3.81 10.04 -2.65
C SER A 64 4.40 8.67 -2.93
N ILE A 65 4.40 7.81 -1.91
CA ILE A 65 4.80 6.42 -2.04
C ILE A 65 3.58 5.57 -2.35
N VAL A 66 3.65 4.84 -3.45
CA VAL A 66 2.62 3.91 -3.94
C VAL A 66 3.18 2.49 -4.02
N PHE A 67 2.31 1.48 -3.92
CA PHE A 67 2.68 0.08 -4.10
C PHE A 67 2.17 -0.37 -5.46
N VAL A 68 3.09 -0.73 -6.35
CA VAL A 68 2.80 -0.97 -7.78
C VAL A 68 3.08 -2.41 -8.14
N ASP A 69 2.16 -3.01 -8.88
CA ASP A 69 2.39 -4.27 -9.59
C ASP A 69 3.08 -4.00 -10.93
N PHE A 70 4.40 -4.14 -10.96
CA PHE A 70 5.19 -3.98 -12.19
C PHE A 70 5.03 -5.17 -13.14
N GLY A 71 4.47 -6.27 -12.65
CA GLY A 71 4.29 -7.50 -13.43
C GLY A 71 5.59 -8.28 -13.61
N ILE A 72 5.61 -9.13 -14.62
CA ILE A 72 6.80 -9.88 -15.02
C ILE A 72 7.30 -9.33 -16.35
N ASN A 73 8.39 -8.58 -16.29
CA ASN A 73 8.98 -7.91 -17.44
C ASN A 73 10.22 -8.63 -17.97
N ILE A 74 10.69 -8.26 -19.17
CA ILE A 74 11.78 -8.93 -19.84
C ILE A 74 13.14 -8.50 -19.25
N GLY A 75 14.09 -9.43 -19.20
CA GLY A 75 15.46 -9.16 -18.79
C GLY A 75 15.56 -8.59 -17.37
N SER A 76 16.24 -7.46 -17.22
CA SER A 76 16.50 -6.77 -15.95
C SER A 76 15.50 -5.64 -15.64
N GLU A 77 14.46 -5.48 -16.44
CA GLU A 77 13.38 -4.53 -16.15
C GLU A 77 12.76 -4.82 -14.78
N MET A 78 12.22 -3.75 -14.17
CA MET A 78 11.58 -3.88 -12.86
C MET A 78 10.40 -4.82 -12.95
N SER A 79 10.44 -5.89 -12.13
CA SER A 79 9.39 -6.92 -12.10
C SER A 79 8.89 -7.13 -10.67
N ASN A 80 7.71 -7.74 -10.54
CA ASN A 80 7.00 -8.00 -9.27
C ASN A 80 6.40 -6.73 -8.65
N LYS A 81 5.92 -6.88 -7.41
CA LYS A 81 5.27 -5.81 -6.65
C LYS A 81 6.31 -5.05 -5.84
N HIS A 82 6.38 -3.75 -6.06
CA HIS A 82 7.33 -2.88 -5.35
C HIS A 82 6.70 -1.55 -4.96
N PHE A 83 7.24 -0.94 -3.93
CA PHE A 83 6.98 0.46 -3.68
C PHE A 83 7.61 1.32 -4.77
N ALA A 84 7.02 2.48 -5.00
CA ALA A 84 7.52 3.46 -5.96
C ALA A 84 7.18 4.88 -5.50
N ILE A 85 8.00 5.85 -5.90
CA ILE A 85 7.79 7.27 -5.64
C ILE A 85 7.14 7.90 -6.86
N VAL A 86 6.05 8.64 -6.66
CA VAL A 86 5.36 9.39 -7.72
C VAL A 86 6.15 10.63 -8.11
N LEU A 87 6.41 10.81 -9.39
CA LEU A 87 7.16 11.93 -9.94
C LEU A 87 6.29 13.05 -10.54
N ASN A 88 5.04 12.78 -10.84
CA ASN A 88 4.16 13.75 -11.48
C ASN A 88 4.04 15.03 -10.64
N ASN A 89 4.32 16.18 -11.25
CA ASN A 89 4.11 17.50 -10.62
C ASN A 89 2.62 17.80 -10.43
N TYR A 90 1.80 17.30 -11.35
CA TYR A 90 0.36 17.42 -11.33
C TYR A 90 -0.30 16.08 -11.62
N ASP A 91 -1.34 15.77 -10.85
CA ASP A 91 -2.19 14.61 -11.08
C ASP A 91 -3.66 14.98 -10.86
N SER A 92 -4.54 14.28 -11.55
CA SER A 92 -5.98 14.46 -11.44
C SER A 92 -6.72 13.11 -11.43
N PRO A 93 -7.98 13.08 -10.99
CA PRO A 93 -8.81 11.86 -11.06
C PRO A 93 -9.07 11.36 -12.48
N LYS A 94 -8.85 12.18 -13.51
CA LYS A 94 -8.99 11.79 -14.92
C LYS A 94 -7.71 11.19 -15.52
N ASN A 95 -6.56 11.44 -14.89
CA ASN A 95 -5.30 10.85 -15.35
C ASN A 95 -5.27 9.36 -15.02
N ARG A 96 -5.04 8.53 -16.02
CA ARG A 96 -5.00 7.06 -15.91
C ARG A 96 -3.64 6.52 -15.55
N THR A 97 -2.59 7.34 -15.67
CA THR A 97 -1.19 6.91 -15.50
C THR A 97 -0.44 7.78 -14.52
N LEU A 98 0.64 7.22 -13.96
CA LEU A 98 1.62 7.92 -13.14
C LEU A 98 3.03 7.59 -13.62
N THR A 99 3.93 8.58 -13.61
CA THR A 99 5.37 8.35 -13.73
C THR A 99 5.94 8.10 -12.35
N VAL A 100 6.68 7.01 -12.20
CA VAL A 100 7.19 6.57 -10.91
C VAL A 100 8.65 6.14 -10.96
N ILE A 101 9.37 6.29 -9.83
CA ILE A 101 10.66 5.66 -9.56
C ILE A 101 10.42 4.42 -8.71
N PRO A 102 10.69 3.20 -9.19
CA PRO A 102 10.60 2.00 -8.38
C PRO A 102 11.61 1.98 -7.24
N LEU A 103 11.22 1.41 -6.11
CA LEU A 103 12.04 1.24 -4.93
C LEU A 103 12.47 -0.23 -4.75
N SER A 104 13.68 -0.42 -4.24
CA SER A 104 14.27 -1.73 -4.00
C SER A 104 14.98 -1.77 -2.65
N SER A 105 15.03 -2.94 -2.01
CA SER A 105 15.88 -3.16 -0.83
C SER A 105 17.34 -3.45 -1.18
N LYS A 106 17.68 -3.57 -2.48
CA LYS A 106 19.04 -3.88 -2.95
C LYS A 106 19.77 -2.61 -3.35
N ALA A 107 20.95 -2.39 -2.76
CA ALA A 107 21.86 -1.37 -3.24
C ALA A 107 22.32 -1.71 -4.67
N GLY A 108 22.69 -0.69 -5.44
CA GLY A 108 23.23 -0.84 -6.79
C GLY A 108 23.98 0.43 -7.19
N LYS A 109 24.86 0.31 -8.18
CA LYS A 109 25.75 1.41 -8.61
C LYS A 109 25.02 2.71 -8.92
N PHE A 110 23.79 2.60 -9.48
CA PHE A 110 22.97 3.74 -9.90
C PHE A 110 21.74 3.95 -9.01
N ASN A 111 21.60 3.17 -7.93
CA ASN A 111 20.50 3.30 -6.99
C ASN A 111 20.85 4.37 -5.94
N ILE A 112 19.91 5.21 -5.61
CA ILE A 112 20.05 6.26 -4.60
C ILE A 112 19.39 5.77 -3.31
N LYS A 113 20.15 5.78 -2.21
CA LYS A 113 19.61 5.41 -0.89
C LYS A 113 18.62 6.49 -0.44
N ILE A 114 17.41 6.06 -0.10
CA ILE A 114 16.39 6.91 0.52
C ILE A 114 16.70 6.99 2.02
N PRO A 115 16.93 8.19 2.57
CA PRO A 115 17.26 8.34 4.00
C PRO A 115 16.08 7.92 4.90
N GLU A 116 14.85 8.24 4.48
CA GLU A 116 13.65 7.86 5.21
C GLU A 116 13.35 6.37 5.02
N LEU A 117 13.12 5.65 6.12
CA LEU A 117 12.56 4.32 6.04
C LEU A 117 11.08 4.44 5.64
N ILE A 118 10.70 3.73 4.58
CA ILE A 118 9.28 3.64 4.17
C ILE A 118 8.43 3.22 5.36
N MET A 119 8.98 2.32 6.19
CA MET A 119 8.32 1.84 7.40
C MET A 119 8.00 2.96 8.39
N ASP A 120 8.93 3.90 8.65
CA ASP A 120 8.69 5.01 9.58
C ASP A 120 7.56 5.92 9.10
N SER A 121 7.56 6.23 7.80
CA SER A 121 6.50 7.02 7.18
C SER A 121 5.15 6.30 7.20
N ALA A 122 5.14 5.00 6.94
CA ALA A 122 3.94 4.16 7.03
C ALA A 122 3.44 4.06 8.48
N VAL A 123 4.32 3.81 9.45
CA VAL A 123 3.99 3.73 10.89
C VAL A 123 3.37 5.03 11.38
N LYS A 124 3.91 6.18 10.96
CA LYS A 124 3.32 7.48 11.31
C LYS A 124 1.87 7.62 10.84
N GLN A 125 1.56 7.13 9.64
CA GLN A 125 0.19 7.13 9.13
C GLN A 125 -0.68 6.07 9.80
N LEU A 126 -0.13 4.88 10.05
CA LEU A 126 -0.82 3.81 10.77
C LEU A 126 -1.19 4.24 12.21
N ARG A 127 -0.30 4.94 12.92
CA ARG A 127 -0.61 5.51 14.24
C ARG A 127 -1.83 6.45 14.21
N LYS A 128 -1.99 7.26 13.15
CA LYS A 128 -3.19 8.10 12.99
C LYS A 128 -4.45 7.27 12.77
N ILE A 129 -4.34 6.14 12.08
CA ILE A 129 -5.46 5.22 11.86
C ILE A 129 -5.83 4.54 13.18
N ILE A 130 -4.84 4.04 13.94
CA ILE A 130 -5.02 3.44 15.27
C ILE A 130 -5.71 4.43 16.21
N SER A 131 -5.21 5.66 16.29
CA SER A 131 -5.80 6.70 17.15
C SER A 131 -7.28 6.93 16.84
N LYS A 132 -7.66 6.92 15.55
CA LYS A 132 -9.07 7.03 15.15
C LYS A 132 -9.90 5.80 15.55
N GLN A 133 -9.34 4.60 15.44
CA GLN A 133 -10.02 3.38 15.84
C GLN A 133 -10.20 3.30 17.36
N ASN A 134 -9.15 3.62 18.11
CA ASN A 134 -9.23 3.71 19.57
C ASN A 134 -10.29 4.72 20.02
N THR A 135 -10.37 5.90 19.37
CA THR A 135 -11.42 6.87 19.65
C THR A 135 -12.83 6.31 19.43
N LYS A 136 -13.04 5.52 18.38
CA LYS A 136 -14.34 4.86 18.14
C LYS A 136 -14.63 3.82 19.22
N LEU A 137 -13.63 2.99 19.55
CA LEU A 137 -13.75 2.00 20.61
C LEU A 137 -14.11 2.67 21.95
N TYR A 138 -13.42 3.72 22.34
CA TYR A 138 -13.68 4.45 23.58
C TYR A 138 -15.07 5.07 23.62
N ARG A 139 -15.57 5.61 22.49
CA ARG A 139 -16.95 6.10 22.38
C ARG A 139 -17.96 4.98 22.56
N THR A 140 -17.71 3.81 21.98
CA THR A 140 -18.55 2.62 22.16
C THR A 140 -18.58 2.19 23.61
N GLN A 141 -17.40 2.06 24.26
CA GLN A 141 -17.28 1.68 25.67
C GLN A 141 -18.00 2.67 26.59
N TYR A 142 -17.84 3.97 26.36
CA TYR A 142 -18.54 5.01 27.09
C TYR A 142 -20.06 4.85 27.03
N GLN A 143 -20.61 4.63 25.84
CA GLN A 143 -22.05 4.44 25.67
C GLN A 143 -22.55 3.13 26.27
N MET A 144 -21.76 2.06 26.22
CA MET A 144 -22.11 0.79 26.87
C MET A 144 -22.14 0.94 28.39
N LEU A 145 -21.18 1.64 28.98
CA LEU A 145 -21.19 1.96 30.42
C LEU A 145 -22.41 2.80 30.82
N ASN A 146 -22.77 3.82 30.03
CA ASN A 146 -23.97 4.61 30.27
C ASN A 146 -25.28 3.84 30.13
N LYS A 147 -25.27 2.73 29.36
CA LYS A 147 -26.39 1.80 29.23
C LYS A 147 -26.38 0.71 30.32
N GLY A 148 -25.47 0.78 31.27
CA GLY A 148 -25.39 -0.13 32.44
C GLY A 148 -24.53 -1.38 32.23
N ALA A 149 -23.65 -1.39 31.20
CA ALA A 149 -22.69 -2.48 31.04
C ALA A 149 -21.69 -2.53 32.21
N ASN A 150 -21.31 -3.75 32.63
CA ASN A 150 -20.32 -3.94 33.67
C ASN A 150 -18.92 -3.57 33.14
N PRO A 151 -18.17 -2.68 33.83
CA PRO A 151 -16.80 -2.34 33.46
C PRO A 151 -15.87 -3.54 33.32
N ASP A 152 -16.00 -4.54 34.21
CA ASP A 152 -15.13 -5.73 34.15
C ASP A 152 -15.42 -6.63 32.95
N GLU A 153 -16.65 -6.63 32.43
CA GLU A 153 -17.00 -7.31 31.18
C GLU A 153 -16.47 -6.56 29.95
N LEU A 154 -16.43 -5.21 30.01
CA LEU A 154 -15.98 -4.38 28.88
C LEU A 154 -14.48 -4.34 28.73
N PHE A 155 -13.74 -4.36 29.82
CA PHE A 155 -12.28 -4.23 29.81
C PHE A 155 -11.57 -5.55 30.11
N GLY A 156 -12.28 -6.54 30.68
CA GLY A 156 -11.68 -7.79 31.12
C GLY A 156 -10.50 -7.55 32.06
N ASN A 157 -9.43 -8.31 31.86
CA ASN A 157 -8.17 -8.15 32.61
C ASN A 157 -7.18 -7.14 31.97
N ASP A 158 -7.62 -6.39 30.95
CA ASP A 158 -6.76 -5.41 30.25
C ASP A 158 -6.73 -4.07 30.98
N ASN A 159 -5.84 -3.99 31.96
CA ASN A 159 -5.64 -2.77 32.75
C ASN A 159 -5.09 -1.61 31.90
N GLU A 160 -4.33 -1.90 30.83
CA GLU A 160 -3.80 -0.88 29.94
C GLU A 160 -4.94 -0.23 29.13
N LEU A 161 -5.82 -1.03 28.53
CA LEU A 161 -7.00 -0.54 27.83
C LEU A 161 -7.90 0.29 28.74
N LYS A 162 -8.13 -0.17 29.98
CA LYS A 162 -8.91 0.53 30.98
C LYS A 162 -8.31 1.90 31.32
N THR A 163 -7.02 1.96 31.53
CA THR A 163 -6.27 3.21 31.83
C THR A 163 -6.35 4.17 30.65
N LEU A 164 -6.13 3.69 29.45
CA LEU A 164 -6.21 4.51 28.22
C LEU A 164 -7.61 5.08 28.00
N PHE A 165 -8.63 4.29 28.24
CA PHE A 165 -10.03 4.73 28.15
C PHE A 165 -10.34 5.86 29.14
N PHE A 166 -10.01 5.70 30.44
CA PHE A 166 -10.27 6.73 31.43
C PHE A 166 -9.45 7.99 31.17
N THR A 167 -8.19 7.88 30.77
CA THR A 167 -7.36 9.02 30.35
C THR A 167 -7.96 9.75 29.15
N TRP A 168 -8.56 9.03 28.21
CA TRP A 168 -9.29 9.62 27.10
C TRP A 168 -10.56 10.33 27.58
N LEU A 169 -11.33 9.71 28.48
CA LEU A 169 -12.59 10.24 28.98
C LEU A 169 -12.39 11.57 29.75
N GLU A 170 -11.35 11.64 30.59
CA GLU A 170 -11.00 12.86 31.34
C GLU A 170 -10.70 14.07 30.44
N LYS A 171 -10.30 13.84 29.21
CA LYS A 171 -10.01 14.89 28.22
C LYS A 171 -11.24 15.36 27.44
N GLN A 172 -12.40 14.72 27.65
CA GLN A 172 -13.60 15.09 26.92
C GLN A 172 -14.28 16.29 27.56
N THR A 173 -14.67 17.25 26.73
CA THR A 173 -15.50 18.40 27.16
C THR A 173 -16.99 18.01 27.19
N PRO A 174 -17.86 18.76 27.90
CA PRO A 174 -19.31 18.53 27.85
C PRO A 174 -19.87 18.53 26.42
N SER A 175 -19.34 19.41 25.55
CA SER A 175 -19.72 19.44 24.13
C SER A 175 -19.32 18.18 23.36
N ASP A 176 -18.16 17.56 23.71
CA ASP A 176 -17.73 16.31 23.08
C ASP A 176 -18.61 15.13 23.53
N ILE A 177 -18.95 15.09 24.82
CA ILE A 177 -19.89 14.11 25.38
C ILE A 177 -21.27 14.22 24.70
N GLU A 178 -21.77 15.44 24.52
CA GLU A 178 -23.04 15.66 23.81
C GLU A 178 -22.98 15.12 22.37
N LYS A 179 -21.89 15.38 21.63
CA LYS A 179 -21.68 14.82 20.28
C LYS A 179 -21.62 13.30 20.27
N ILE A 180 -20.97 12.70 21.29
CA ILE A 180 -20.92 11.23 21.44
C ILE A 180 -22.35 10.68 21.64
N ASN A 181 -23.17 11.31 22.47
CA ASN A 181 -24.52 10.85 22.76
C ASN A 181 -25.49 11.00 21.58
N ARG A 182 -25.20 11.87 20.60
CA ARG A 182 -26.00 12.02 19.38
C ARG A 182 -25.87 10.87 18.38
N ILE A 183 -24.80 10.08 18.47
CA ILE A 183 -24.50 9.00 17.54
C ILE A 183 -24.51 7.69 18.33
N ASP A 184 -25.33 6.74 17.94
CA ASP A 184 -25.31 5.42 18.57
C ASP A 184 -24.14 4.58 18.03
N TYR A 185 -23.12 4.42 18.87
CA TYR A 185 -21.96 3.58 18.60
C TYR A 185 -22.15 2.12 19.01
N THR A 186 -23.20 1.80 19.76
CA THR A 186 -23.43 0.46 20.31
C THR A 186 -24.30 -0.42 19.40
N THR A 187 -24.71 0.06 18.23
CA THR A 187 -25.43 -0.77 17.27
C THR A 187 -24.58 -1.94 16.80
N ILE A 188 -25.21 -3.08 16.54
CA ILE A 188 -24.55 -4.27 16.00
C ILE A 188 -23.72 -3.92 14.75
N GLN A 189 -24.23 -3.07 13.86
CA GLN A 189 -23.53 -2.63 12.66
C GLN A 189 -22.23 -1.87 12.97
N ASN A 190 -22.21 -1.00 13.98
CA ASN A 190 -21.02 -0.28 14.40
C ASN A 190 -19.98 -1.22 15.02
N LEU A 191 -20.40 -2.19 15.82
CA LEU A 191 -19.53 -3.20 16.44
C LEU A 191 -18.90 -4.11 15.38
N ILE A 192 -19.70 -4.60 14.41
CA ILE A 192 -19.19 -5.38 13.27
C ILE A 192 -18.13 -4.57 12.50
N LYS A 193 -18.40 -3.29 12.25
CA LYS A 193 -17.46 -2.41 11.54
C LYS A 193 -16.13 -2.20 12.30
N LEU A 194 -16.18 -2.12 13.63
CA LEU A 194 -14.97 -2.04 14.47
C LEU A 194 -14.13 -3.31 14.34
N ASP A 195 -14.74 -4.49 14.41
CA ASP A 195 -14.07 -5.77 14.23
C ASP A 195 -13.45 -5.93 12.82
N GLU A 196 -14.22 -5.56 11.77
CA GLU A 196 -13.70 -5.56 10.41
C GLU A 196 -12.50 -4.61 10.23
N ASP A 197 -12.57 -3.42 10.82
CA ASP A 197 -11.49 -2.43 10.74
C ASP A 197 -10.25 -2.92 11.51
N ALA A 198 -10.40 -3.60 12.65
CA ALA A 198 -9.31 -4.23 13.37
C ALA A 198 -8.62 -5.31 12.53
N LYS A 199 -9.38 -6.21 11.90
CA LYS A 199 -8.86 -7.24 10.99
C LYS A 199 -8.13 -6.65 9.78
N LYS A 200 -8.64 -5.53 9.23
CA LYS A 200 -7.96 -4.80 8.14
C LYS A 200 -6.65 -4.20 8.60
N PHE A 201 -6.60 -3.71 9.83
CA PHE A 201 -5.41 -3.11 10.41
C PHE A 201 -4.31 -4.15 10.64
N ASP A 202 -4.63 -5.31 11.20
CA ASP A 202 -3.67 -6.40 11.42
C ASP A 202 -2.99 -6.85 10.11
N LYS A 203 -3.77 -6.95 9.03
CA LYS A 203 -3.24 -7.23 7.69
C LYS A 203 -2.25 -6.17 7.21
N LEU A 204 -2.51 -4.88 7.52
CA LEU A 204 -1.61 -3.79 7.15
C LEU A 204 -0.30 -3.85 7.94
N VAL A 205 -0.36 -4.06 9.24
CA VAL A 205 0.83 -4.19 10.09
C VAL A 205 1.72 -5.31 9.58
N THR A 206 1.17 -6.52 9.42
CA THR A 206 1.89 -7.69 8.91
C THR A 206 2.49 -7.45 7.52
N HIS A 207 1.80 -6.69 6.67
CA HIS A 207 2.32 -6.35 5.35
C HIS A 207 3.51 -5.41 5.43
N TYR A 208 3.38 -4.31 6.19
CA TYR A 208 4.41 -3.28 6.26
C TYR A 208 5.65 -3.73 7.03
N GLU A 209 5.55 -4.62 8.00
CA GLU A 209 6.68 -5.20 8.73
C GLU A 209 7.70 -5.89 7.80
N LYS A 210 7.25 -6.45 6.69
CA LYS A 210 8.11 -7.07 5.67
C LYS A 210 9.05 -6.07 4.99
N PHE A 211 8.75 -4.78 5.06
CA PHE A 211 9.48 -3.70 4.38
C PHE A 211 10.34 -2.85 5.32
N ASN A 212 10.57 -3.32 6.56
CA ASN A 212 11.48 -2.67 7.51
C ASN A 212 12.95 -2.86 7.10
N LYS A 213 13.34 -2.28 5.96
CA LYS A 213 14.67 -2.38 5.34
C LYS A 213 15.05 -1.05 4.71
N PHE A 214 16.36 -0.83 4.61
CA PHE A 214 16.87 0.28 3.79
C PHE A 214 16.29 0.20 2.38
N THR A 215 15.96 1.35 1.84
CA THR A 215 15.29 1.48 0.55
C THR A 215 16.14 2.30 -0.39
N PHE A 216 16.18 1.89 -1.64
CA PHE A 216 16.95 2.53 -2.71
C PHE A 216 16.03 2.85 -3.89
N ALA A 217 16.08 4.08 -4.39
CA ALA A 217 15.38 4.48 -5.60
C ALA A 217 16.16 3.94 -6.82
N LYS A 218 15.48 3.16 -7.66
CA LYS A 218 16.06 2.62 -8.91
C LYS A 218 15.90 3.61 -10.04
N CYS A 219 16.76 4.61 -10.07
CA CYS A 219 16.67 5.74 -10.99
C CYS A 219 16.76 5.37 -12.47
N THR A 220 17.43 4.26 -12.81
CA THR A 220 17.50 3.72 -14.17
C THR A 220 16.21 3.03 -14.64
N ASN A 221 15.26 2.83 -13.75
CA ASN A 221 13.99 2.12 -14.03
C ASN A 221 12.78 3.05 -13.88
N ILE A 222 12.95 4.36 -14.09
CA ILE A 222 11.80 5.29 -14.14
C ILE A 222 10.86 4.85 -15.25
N GLN A 223 9.58 4.75 -14.94
CA GLN A 223 8.59 4.33 -15.91
C GLN A 223 7.21 4.89 -15.61
N THR A 224 6.36 4.92 -16.65
CA THR A 224 4.96 5.27 -16.53
C THR A 224 4.13 4.00 -16.36
N VAL A 225 3.26 4.00 -15.35
CA VAL A 225 2.40 2.85 -15.01
C VAL A 225 0.93 3.27 -15.00
N SER A 226 0.02 2.35 -15.34
CA SER A 226 -1.41 2.56 -15.13
C SER A 226 -1.72 2.64 -13.63
N LYS A 227 -2.63 3.52 -13.25
CA LYS A 227 -3.15 3.60 -11.88
C LYS A 227 -3.92 2.34 -11.47
N ASP A 228 -4.41 1.55 -12.41
CA ASP A 228 -5.03 0.25 -12.13
C ASP A 228 -4.05 -0.77 -11.55
N ARG A 229 -2.74 -0.57 -11.76
CA ARG A 229 -1.67 -1.39 -11.20
C ARG A 229 -1.24 -0.96 -9.79
N ILE A 230 -1.84 0.10 -9.24
CA ILE A 230 -1.57 0.53 -7.86
C ILE A 230 -2.40 -0.32 -6.92
N ILE A 231 -1.70 -1.06 -6.07
CA ILE A 231 -2.28 -1.97 -5.09
C ILE A 231 -2.55 -1.23 -3.79
N ARG A 232 -3.74 -1.44 -3.25
CA ARG A 232 -4.11 -1.12 -1.87
C ARG A 232 -4.66 -2.38 -1.23
N LEU A 233 -4.17 -2.72 -0.06
CA LEU A 233 -4.59 -3.95 0.63
C LEU A 233 -6.03 -3.85 1.12
N ASN A 234 -6.44 -2.66 1.56
CA ASN A 234 -7.79 -2.38 2.03
C ASN A 234 -8.04 -0.86 2.12
N SER A 235 -9.22 -0.48 2.59
CA SER A 235 -9.64 0.94 2.71
C SER A 235 -8.80 1.77 3.70
N LEU A 236 -8.13 1.14 4.65
CA LEU A 236 -7.29 1.79 5.66
C LEU A 236 -5.84 1.93 5.21
N ASP A 237 -5.45 1.30 4.09
CA ASP A 237 -4.08 1.31 3.59
C ASP A 237 -3.56 2.74 3.38
N PRO A 238 -2.42 3.12 4.00
CA PRO A 238 -1.84 4.43 3.87
C PRO A 238 -1.12 4.66 2.53
N VAL A 239 -1.04 3.68 1.63
CA VAL A 239 -0.45 3.82 0.28
C VAL A 239 -0.97 5.08 -0.40
N GLY A 240 -0.05 5.91 -0.90
CA GLY A 240 -0.33 7.21 -1.52
C GLY A 240 -0.57 8.37 -0.55
N LYS A 241 -0.65 8.11 0.77
CA LYS A 241 -0.85 9.14 1.81
C LYS A 241 0.44 9.55 2.52
N PHE A 242 1.49 8.76 2.45
CA PHE A 242 2.81 9.10 2.98
C PHE A 242 3.77 9.42 1.83
N LYS A 243 4.74 10.29 2.09
CA LYS A 243 5.61 10.85 1.08
C LYS A 243 7.06 10.85 1.57
N VAL A 244 7.98 10.82 0.63
CA VAL A 244 9.37 11.25 0.88
C VAL A 244 9.42 12.76 1.10
N SER A 245 10.42 13.25 1.80
CA SER A 245 10.61 14.68 1.98
C SER A 245 10.89 15.37 0.63
N LYS A 246 10.57 16.65 0.54
CA LYS A 246 10.82 17.43 -0.69
C LYS A 246 12.31 17.54 -0.95
N GLU A 247 13.08 17.74 0.11
CA GLU A 247 14.54 17.85 0.08
C GLU A 247 15.18 16.57 -0.45
N THR A 248 14.71 15.40 0.05
CA THR A 248 15.14 14.09 -0.43
C THR A 248 14.83 13.92 -1.91
N LEU A 249 13.58 14.23 -2.31
CA LEU A 249 13.15 14.06 -3.70
C LEU A 249 13.93 14.95 -4.67
N ASP A 250 14.15 16.21 -4.33
CA ASP A 250 14.85 17.17 -5.18
C ASP A 250 16.36 16.81 -5.27
N ALA A 251 17.02 16.45 -4.16
CA ALA A 251 18.39 16.00 -4.14
C ALA A 251 18.61 14.73 -4.96
N GLU A 252 17.69 13.77 -4.87
CA GLU A 252 17.76 12.51 -5.62
C GLU A 252 17.56 12.71 -7.11
N LEU A 253 16.62 13.56 -7.51
CA LEU A 253 16.42 13.89 -8.92
C LEU A 253 17.63 14.62 -9.52
N MET A 254 18.25 15.55 -8.78
CA MET A 254 19.48 16.21 -9.25
C MET A 254 20.62 15.22 -9.41
N GLN A 255 20.83 14.30 -8.47
CA GLN A 255 21.84 13.24 -8.61
C GLN A 255 21.53 12.31 -9.79
N LEU A 256 20.25 12.04 -10.07
CA LEU A 256 19.81 11.24 -11.21
C LEU A 256 20.22 11.90 -12.52
N PHE A 257 19.91 13.18 -12.71
CA PHE A 257 20.29 13.92 -13.92
C PHE A 257 21.81 13.92 -14.11
N THR A 258 22.58 14.15 -13.05
CA THR A 258 24.04 14.14 -13.11
C THR A 258 24.60 12.77 -13.49
N LYS A 259 24.03 11.67 -12.96
CA LYS A 259 24.50 10.31 -13.27
C LYS A 259 24.08 9.82 -14.66
N VAL A 260 22.93 10.24 -15.17
CA VAL A 260 22.47 9.92 -16.52
C VAL A 260 23.33 10.65 -17.56
N ASP A 261 23.64 11.93 -17.32
CA ASP A 261 24.47 12.75 -18.23
C ASP A 261 25.90 12.20 -18.38
N THR A 262 26.49 11.64 -17.30
CA THR A 262 27.81 11.00 -17.35
C THR A 262 27.83 9.66 -18.11
N HIS A 263 26.69 9.09 -18.46
CA HIS A 263 26.58 7.83 -19.22
C HIS A 263 26.25 8.05 -20.70
N LEU A 264 25.81 9.26 -21.06
CA LEU A 264 25.54 9.65 -22.46
C LEU A 264 26.78 10.26 -23.15
N ARG A 265 27.87 10.41 -22.43
CA ARG A 265 29.19 10.79 -22.94
C ARG A 265 30.10 9.57 -22.95
#